data_9e5f0b6a3a7cbcc6c22d933e76b2cc2b
#
_entry.id   9e5f0b6a3a7cbcc6c22d933e76b2cc2b
#
_cell.length_a   1.000
_cell.length_b   1.000
_cell.length_c   1.000
_cell.angle_alpha   90.00
_cell.angle_beta   90.00
_cell.angle_gamma   90.00
#
_symmetry.space_group_name_H-M   'P 1'
#
loop_
_entity.id
_entity.type
_entity.pdbx_description
1 polymer ?
#
loop_
_entity_poly.entity_id
_entity_poly.type
_entity_poly.pdbx_seq_one_letter_code
_entity_poly.pdbx_strand_id
1 'polypeptide(L)'
;MDSATFTTAWNKELRSGGDVDYGPRHVAFLAPEKWKAEREALNKRNMYMMEPLYPASFVISDSIDVLVGLVLRDFVKSWYGHISKSPTFVNEVDNAVRAALGEIRERILAVDMVEMVVSRMIPLITDHLRASYEAEQVVRGRKLSRNITDSEELDLAIAAKYKEGRLHPAASLAYSNTKPIQQQHLRSIVTRLLPKIMPSNMMTSPAVNVLIKEIVACAVLSPVMEMLEDPDTWNQLMEGYV
;
A
#
# COMPACT_ATOMS: atom_id res chain seq x y z
N MET A 1 23.89 -18.42 -37.80
CA MET A 1 22.40 -18.49 -37.88
C MET A 1 21.91 -17.07 -37.75
N ASP A 2 21.30 -16.51 -38.81
CA ASP A 2 20.89 -15.11 -38.81
C ASP A 2 19.72 -14.88 -37.83
N SER A 3 19.78 -13.75 -37.09
CA SER A 3 18.75 -13.32 -36.13
C SER A 3 17.35 -13.32 -36.75
N ALA A 4 17.24 -13.00 -38.03
CA ALA A 4 15.97 -13.00 -38.79
C ALA A 4 15.37 -14.41 -38.94
N THR A 5 16.21 -15.43 -39.16
CA THR A 5 15.79 -16.83 -39.33
C THR A 5 15.31 -17.42 -37.99
N PHE A 6 15.96 -17.09 -36.89
CA PHE A 6 15.55 -17.51 -35.55
C PHE A 6 14.19 -16.91 -35.17
N THR A 7 13.99 -15.62 -35.45
CA THR A 7 12.74 -14.91 -35.17
C THR A 7 11.57 -15.49 -35.96
N THR A 8 11.81 -15.89 -37.22
CA THR A 8 10.79 -16.47 -38.08
C THR A 8 10.41 -17.89 -37.64
N ALA A 9 11.40 -18.70 -37.25
CA ALA A 9 11.17 -20.05 -36.73
C ALA A 9 10.39 -20.03 -35.41
N TRP A 10 10.79 -19.16 -34.48
CA TRP A 10 10.12 -18.96 -33.20
C TRP A 10 8.66 -18.50 -33.35
N ASN A 11 8.40 -17.54 -34.24
CA ASN A 11 7.04 -17.08 -34.53
C ASN A 11 6.17 -18.18 -35.18
N LYS A 12 6.77 -19.12 -35.91
CA LYS A 12 6.04 -20.25 -36.53
C LYS A 12 5.67 -21.29 -35.47
N GLU A 13 6.56 -21.57 -34.52
CA GLU A 13 6.32 -22.50 -33.41
C GLU A 13 5.25 -21.98 -32.45
N LEU A 14 5.27 -20.69 -32.13
CA LEU A 14 4.25 -20.04 -31.29
C LEU A 14 2.86 -20.08 -31.93
N ARG A 15 2.77 -20.07 -33.27
CA ARG A 15 1.49 -20.16 -33.98
C ARG A 15 0.97 -21.60 -34.16
N SER A 16 1.85 -22.59 -34.00
CA SER A 16 1.48 -24.00 -34.16
C SER A 16 1.05 -24.71 -32.89
N GLY A 17 1.37 -24.15 -31.73
CA GLY A 17 0.94 -24.65 -30.43
C GLY A 17 -0.38 -23.96 -30.00
N GLY A 18 -1.50 -24.63 -30.27
CA GLY A 18 -2.89 -24.29 -29.92
C GLY A 18 -3.16 -23.01 -29.16
N ASP A 19 -4.00 -22.21 -29.71
CA ASP A 19 -4.84 -21.08 -29.20
C ASP A 19 -4.54 -20.47 -27.82
N VAL A 20 -3.27 -20.29 -27.50
CA VAL A 20 -2.83 -19.40 -26.43
C VAL A 20 -2.53 -18.07 -27.10
N ASP A 21 -3.43 -17.11 -26.96
CA ASP A 21 -3.20 -15.73 -27.36
C ASP A 21 -2.01 -15.16 -26.55
N TYR A 22 -0.83 -15.48 -27.02
CA TYR A 22 0.37 -14.74 -26.59
C TYR A 22 0.27 -13.36 -27.22
N GLY A 23 -0.38 -12.47 -26.51
CA GLY A 23 -0.60 -11.11 -26.95
C GLY A 23 0.68 -10.44 -27.47
N PRO A 24 0.59 -9.38 -28.24
CA PRO A 24 1.69 -8.76 -28.99
C PRO A 24 2.93 -8.44 -28.16
N ARG A 25 2.83 -8.41 -26.84
CA ARG A 25 3.92 -8.10 -25.90
C ARG A 25 5.06 -9.14 -25.91
N HIS A 26 4.74 -10.42 -25.99
CA HIS A 26 5.78 -11.46 -26.02
C HIS A 26 6.54 -11.52 -27.33
N VAL A 27 5.87 -11.14 -28.41
CA VAL A 27 6.48 -11.09 -29.75
C VAL A 27 7.22 -9.77 -29.98
N ALA A 28 6.77 -8.68 -29.38
CA ALA A 28 7.38 -7.35 -29.50
C ALA A 28 8.83 -7.33 -28.97
N PHE A 29 9.15 -8.11 -27.92
CA PHE A 29 10.51 -8.21 -27.38
C PHE A 29 11.54 -8.74 -28.40
N LEU A 30 11.13 -9.61 -29.31
CA LEU A 30 11.98 -10.20 -30.35
C LEU A 30 11.94 -9.43 -31.68
N ALA A 31 11.07 -8.43 -31.83
CA ALA A 31 10.88 -7.64 -33.05
C ALA A 31 11.01 -6.14 -32.71
N PRO A 32 12.18 -5.53 -32.96
CA PRO A 32 12.45 -4.12 -32.63
C PRO A 32 11.41 -3.12 -33.15
N GLU A 33 10.87 -3.36 -34.34
CA GLU A 33 9.83 -2.52 -34.95
C GLU A 33 8.53 -2.57 -34.15
N LYS A 34 8.10 -3.78 -33.75
CA LYS A 34 6.90 -3.96 -32.93
C LYS A 34 7.07 -3.37 -31.52
N TRP A 35 8.28 -3.53 -30.96
CA TRP A 35 8.63 -2.92 -29.69
C TRP A 35 8.54 -1.39 -29.72
N LYS A 36 9.06 -0.76 -30.78
CA LYS A 36 8.94 0.69 -30.97
C LYS A 36 7.48 1.12 -31.07
N ALA A 37 6.69 0.42 -31.91
CA ALA A 37 5.28 0.74 -32.08
C ALA A 37 4.47 0.57 -30.79
N GLU A 38 4.73 -0.48 -30.02
CA GLU A 38 4.08 -0.71 -28.72
C GLU A 38 4.47 0.37 -27.70
N ARG A 39 5.76 0.74 -27.64
CA ARG A 39 6.25 1.82 -26.79
C ARG A 39 5.64 3.19 -27.17
N GLU A 40 5.50 3.48 -28.47
CA GLU A 40 4.84 4.70 -28.92
C GLU A 40 3.36 4.70 -28.61
N ALA A 41 2.68 3.54 -28.73
CA ALA A 41 1.29 3.40 -28.34
C ALA A 41 1.09 3.61 -26.84
N LEU A 42 1.97 3.06 -25.99
CA LEU A 42 1.98 3.28 -24.54
C LEU A 42 2.23 4.75 -24.20
N ASN A 43 3.20 5.39 -24.85
CA ASN A 43 3.47 6.81 -24.63
C ASN A 43 2.30 7.70 -25.07
N LYS A 44 1.64 7.39 -26.20
CA LYS A 44 0.42 8.09 -26.64
C LYS A 44 -0.74 7.90 -25.65
N ARG A 45 -0.90 6.70 -25.11
CA ARG A 45 -1.92 6.39 -24.10
C ARG A 45 -1.77 7.23 -22.85
N ASN A 46 -0.54 7.57 -22.48
CA ASN A 46 -0.21 8.39 -21.31
C ASN A 46 -0.33 9.91 -21.55
N MET A 47 -0.49 10.35 -22.80
CA MET A 47 -0.78 11.75 -23.13
C MET A 47 -2.27 12.10 -23.03
N TYR A 48 -3.16 11.11 -22.84
CA TYR A 48 -4.58 11.39 -22.65
C TYR A 48 -4.80 11.93 -21.24
N MET A 49 -5.61 12.98 -21.17
CA MET A 49 -6.05 13.65 -19.95
C MET A 49 -6.39 12.61 -18.89
N MET A 50 -5.66 12.63 -17.80
CA MET A 50 -5.98 11.80 -16.64
C MET A 50 -7.36 12.21 -16.15
N GLU A 51 -8.28 11.26 -16.11
CA GLU A 51 -9.58 11.50 -15.50
C GLU A 51 -9.37 11.88 -14.03
N PRO A 52 -10.07 12.92 -13.54
CA PRO A 52 -9.95 13.34 -12.17
C PRO A 52 -10.37 12.18 -11.25
N LEU A 53 -9.54 11.85 -10.27
CA LEU A 53 -9.81 10.76 -9.33
C LEU A 53 -11.07 10.99 -8.50
N TYR A 54 -11.42 12.26 -8.27
CA TYR A 54 -12.67 12.63 -7.61
C TYR A 54 -13.39 13.74 -8.37
N PRO A 55 -14.24 13.41 -9.35
CA PRO A 55 -14.89 14.39 -10.22
C PRO A 55 -15.79 15.42 -9.48
N ALA A 56 -16.28 15.05 -8.28
CA ALA A 56 -17.15 15.93 -7.47
C ALA A 56 -16.41 17.14 -6.87
N SER A 57 -15.05 17.07 -6.75
CA SER A 57 -14.24 18.17 -6.24
C SER A 57 -12.88 18.20 -6.92
N PHE A 58 -12.62 19.29 -7.65
CA PHE A 58 -11.34 19.51 -8.31
C PHE A 58 -10.19 19.65 -7.29
N VAL A 59 -10.45 20.31 -6.17
CA VAL A 59 -9.44 20.52 -5.11
C VAL A 59 -8.98 19.19 -4.50
N ILE A 60 -9.93 18.28 -4.24
CA ILE A 60 -9.60 16.94 -3.71
C ILE A 60 -8.83 16.14 -4.76
N SER A 61 -9.27 16.18 -6.01
CA SER A 61 -8.61 15.46 -7.10
C SER A 61 -7.16 15.93 -7.28
N ASP A 62 -6.92 17.24 -7.29
CA ASP A 62 -5.59 17.83 -7.38
C ASP A 62 -4.69 17.43 -6.20
N SER A 63 -5.24 17.45 -4.98
CA SER A 63 -4.50 17.02 -3.79
C SER A 63 -4.10 15.54 -3.86
N ILE A 64 -4.97 14.69 -4.37
CA ILE A 64 -4.65 13.27 -4.59
C ILE A 64 -3.59 13.12 -5.70
N ASP A 65 -3.68 13.89 -6.78
CA ASP A 65 -2.71 13.87 -7.87
C ASP A 65 -1.32 14.29 -7.39
N VAL A 66 -1.24 15.32 -6.55
CA VAL A 66 0.01 15.73 -5.90
C VAL A 66 0.57 14.61 -5.03
N LEU A 67 -0.26 13.99 -4.20
CA LEU A 67 0.15 12.86 -3.34
C LEU A 67 0.68 11.69 -4.17
N VAL A 68 -0.03 11.28 -5.21
CA VAL A 68 0.41 10.20 -6.12
C VAL A 68 1.73 10.58 -6.78
N GLY A 69 1.88 11.83 -7.22
CA GLY A 69 3.13 12.35 -7.79
C GLY A 69 4.32 12.24 -6.82
N LEU A 70 4.10 12.57 -5.54
CA LEU A 70 5.11 12.42 -4.47
C LEU A 70 5.47 10.95 -4.24
N VAL A 71 4.47 10.08 -4.13
CA VAL A 71 4.69 8.63 -3.97
C VAL A 71 5.48 8.07 -5.14
N LEU A 72 5.12 8.40 -6.37
CA LEU A 72 5.86 7.95 -7.55
C LEU A 72 7.29 8.48 -7.59
N ARG A 73 7.50 9.73 -7.17
CA ARG A 73 8.83 10.33 -7.09
C ARG A 73 9.72 9.57 -6.11
N ASP A 74 9.24 9.37 -4.89
CA ASP A 74 10.05 8.90 -3.78
C ASP A 74 10.19 7.36 -3.76
N PHE A 75 9.16 6.63 -4.15
CA PHE A 75 9.14 5.17 -4.08
C PHE A 75 9.38 4.46 -5.42
N VAL A 76 9.25 5.15 -6.55
CA VAL A 76 9.43 4.53 -7.87
C VAL A 76 10.58 5.15 -8.64
N LYS A 77 10.54 6.47 -8.88
CA LYS A 77 11.55 7.17 -9.69
C LYS A 77 12.92 7.18 -9.03
N SER A 78 12.99 7.17 -7.70
CA SER A 78 14.23 7.19 -6.92
C SER A 78 15.18 6.05 -7.28
N TRP A 79 14.67 4.85 -7.51
CA TRP A 79 15.48 3.69 -7.89
C TRP A 79 15.40 3.34 -9.38
N TYR A 80 14.21 3.48 -9.98
CA TYR A 80 14.01 3.11 -11.38
C TYR A 80 14.81 4.02 -12.34
N GLY A 81 15.00 5.29 -11.99
CA GLY A 81 15.79 6.24 -12.78
C GLY A 81 17.25 5.84 -12.96
N HIS A 82 17.79 5.00 -12.07
CA HIS A 82 19.13 4.41 -12.19
C HIS A 82 19.17 3.20 -13.13
N ILE A 83 18.04 2.54 -13.36
CA ILE A 83 17.91 1.35 -14.22
C ILE A 83 17.55 1.76 -15.64
N SER A 84 16.56 2.65 -15.80
CA SER A 84 16.07 3.06 -17.10
C SER A 84 15.55 4.51 -17.09
N LYS A 85 15.78 5.19 -18.20
CA LYS A 85 15.20 6.53 -18.43
C LYS A 85 13.83 6.47 -19.14
N SER A 86 13.33 5.28 -19.45
CA SER A 86 12.02 5.11 -20.09
C SER A 86 10.90 5.42 -19.09
N PRO A 87 9.95 6.30 -19.41
CA PRO A 87 8.83 6.63 -18.54
C PRO A 87 7.77 5.50 -18.47
N THR A 88 7.86 4.51 -19.36
CA THR A 88 6.81 3.48 -19.54
C THR A 88 6.46 2.77 -18.25
N PHE A 89 7.46 2.30 -17.50
CA PHE A 89 7.22 1.61 -16.23
C PHE A 89 6.58 2.52 -15.18
N VAL A 90 7.08 3.74 -15.04
CA VAL A 90 6.53 4.72 -14.08
C VAL A 90 5.08 5.03 -14.41
N ASN A 91 4.76 5.18 -15.70
CA ASN A 91 3.41 5.45 -16.17
C ASN A 91 2.47 4.25 -15.94
N GLU A 92 2.96 3.01 -16.10
CA GLU A 92 2.15 1.82 -15.78
C GLU A 92 1.90 1.70 -14.27
N VAL A 93 2.88 2.07 -13.44
CA VAL A 93 2.69 2.13 -11.99
C VAL A 93 1.67 3.21 -11.62
N ASP A 94 1.75 4.41 -12.22
CA ASP A 94 0.77 5.49 -12.03
C ASP A 94 -0.64 5.02 -12.39
N ASN A 95 -0.82 4.40 -13.56
CA ASN A 95 -2.10 3.85 -13.98
C ASN A 95 -2.64 2.80 -12.98
N ALA A 96 -1.77 1.93 -12.47
CA ALA A 96 -2.16 0.92 -11.49
C ALA A 96 -2.60 1.53 -10.16
N VAL A 97 -1.87 2.55 -9.68
CA VAL A 97 -2.20 3.29 -8.46
C VAL A 97 -3.54 4.01 -8.62
N ARG A 98 -3.74 4.71 -9.75
CA ARG A 98 -5.01 5.42 -10.03
C ARG A 98 -6.19 4.47 -10.14
N ALA A 99 -6.02 3.32 -10.79
CA ALA A 99 -7.06 2.30 -10.85
C ALA A 99 -7.43 1.78 -9.46
N ALA A 100 -6.44 1.51 -8.61
CA ALA A 100 -6.66 1.09 -7.23
C ALA A 100 -7.38 2.18 -6.40
N LEU A 101 -6.97 3.45 -6.56
CA LEU A 101 -7.63 4.58 -5.89
C LEU A 101 -9.07 4.77 -6.37
N GLY A 102 -9.35 4.52 -7.66
CA GLY A 102 -10.71 4.50 -8.20
C GLY A 102 -11.59 3.46 -7.51
N GLU A 103 -11.11 2.24 -7.38
CA GLU A 103 -11.81 1.16 -6.66
C GLU A 103 -12.01 1.49 -5.18
N ILE A 104 -11.03 2.10 -4.52
CA ILE A 104 -11.14 2.55 -3.13
C ILE A 104 -12.20 3.65 -3.03
N ARG A 105 -12.19 4.64 -3.93
CA ARG A 105 -13.19 5.71 -3.99
C ARG A 105 -14.60 5.15 -4.08
N GLU A 106 -14.88 4.25 -5.02
CA GLU A 106 -16.20 3.65 -5.19
C GLU A 106 -16.68 2.95 -3.90
N ARG A 107 -15.77 2.26 -3.22
CA ARG A 107 -16.09 1.58 -1.96
C ARG A 107 -16.36 2.56 -0.82
N ILE A 108 -15.58 3.64 -0.73
CA ILE A 108 -15.79 4.68 0.30
C ILE A 108 -17.12 5.36 0.08
N LEU A 109 -17.46 5.71 -1.17
CA LEU A 109 -18.73 6.36 -1.50
C LEU A 109 -19.95 5.45 -1.30
N ALA A 110 -19.78 4.13 -1.36
CA ALA A 110 -20.82 3.16 -1.10
C ALA A 110 -21.10 2.91 0.39
N VAL A 111 -20.23 3.41 1.29
CA VAL A 111 -20.36 3.23 2.75
C VAL A 111 -20.93 4.49 3.36
N ASP A 112 -21.93 4.34 4.26
CA ASP A 112 -22.34 5.42 5.13
C ASP A 112 -21.23 5.67 6.18
N MET A 113 -20.45 6.74 5.92
CA MET A 113 -19.32 7.11 6.77
C MET A 113 -19.76 7.51 8.18
N VAL A 114 -20.92 8.12 8.34
CA VAL A 114 -21.45 8.53 9.65
C VAL A 114 -21.82 7.31 10.46
N GLU A 115 -22.53 6.36 9.87
CA GLU A 115 -22.85 5.08 10.51
C GLU A 115 -21.59 4.32 10.88
N MET A 116 -20.61 4.24 9.97
CA MET A 116 -19.35 3.55 10.24
C MET A 116 -18.59 4.15 11.42
N VAL A 117 -18.49 5.48 11.47
CA VAL A 117 -17.79 6.19 12.57
C VAL A 117 -18.54 5.98 13.89
N VAL A 118 -19.84 6.24 13.92
CA VAL A 118 -20.64 6.20 15.16
C VAL A 118 -20.83 4.78 15.67
N SER A 119 -21.15 3.83 14.77
CA SER A 119 -21.52 2.47 15.18
C SER A 119 -20.35 1.52 15.33
N ARG A 120 -19.18 1.82 14.74
CA ARG A 120 -18.02 0.93 14.76
C ARG A 120 -16.75 1.59 15.32
N MET A 121 -16.36 2.75 14.82
CA MET A 121 -15.10 3.37 15.23
C MET A 121 -15.15 3.90 16.66
N ILE A 122 -16.16 4.69 17.01
CA ILE A 122 -16.30 5.24 18.37
C ILE A 122 -16.38 4.12 19.42
N PRO A 123 -17.22 3.09 19.29
CA PRO A 123 -17.25 1.98 20.25
C PRO A 123 -15.90 1.24 20.36
N LEU A 124 -15.20 1.03 19.22
CA LEU A 124 -13.90 0.38 19.21
C LEU A 124 -12.85 1.17 19.98
N ILE A 125 -12.77 2.48 19.74
CA ILE A 125 -11.86 3.41 20.44
C ILE A 125 -12.20 3.44 21.92
N THR A 126 -13.50 3.58 22.27
CA THR A 126 -13.96 3.59 23.65
C THR A 126 -13.61 2.32 24.40
N ASP A 127 -13.80 1.16 23.77
CA ASP A 127 -13.44 -0.15 24.33
C ASP A 127 -11.93 -0.27 24.54
N HIS A 128 -11.14 0.24 23.57
CA HIS A 128 -9.69 0.27 23.67
C HIS A 128 -9.21 1.15 24.85
N LEU A 129 -9.72 2.38 24.94
CA LEU A 129 -9.39 3.33 26.00
C LEU A 129 -9.78 2.78 27.38
N ARG A 130 -10.97 2.17 27.50
CA ARG A 130 -11.41 1.53 28.75
C ARG A 130 -10.49 0.40 29.15
N ALA A 131 -10.17 -0.51 28.22
CA ALA A 131 -9.29 -1.64 28.50
C ALA A 131 -7.86 -1.18 28.87
N SER A 132 -7.37 -0.12 28.24
CA SER A 132 -6.07 0.49 28.57
C SER A 132 -6.10 1.09 29.98
N TYR A 133 -7.14 1.87 30.31
CA TYR A 133 -7.31 2.46 31.63
C TYR A 133 -7.45 1.41 32.74
N GLU A 134 -8.22 0.36 32.52
CA GLU A 134 -8.37 -0.76 33.45
C GLU A 134 -7.02 -1.47 33.68
N ALA A 135 -6.26 -1.70 32.61
CA ALA A 135 -4.92 -2.30 32.72
C ALA A 135 -3.97 -1.41 33.53
N GLU A 136 -3.98 -0.09 33.26
CA GLU A 136 -3.18 0.89 34.00
C GLU A 136 -3.55 0.92 35.50
N GLN A 137 -4.85 0.94 35.83
CA GLN A 137 -5.31 0.92 37.23
C GLN A 137 -4.85 -0.35 37.97
N VAL A 138 -4.89 -1.51 37.32
CA VAL A 138 -4.40 -2.76 37.90
C VAL A 138 -2.90 -2.72 38.19
N VAL A 139 -2.12 -2.11 37.29
CA VAL A 139 -0.67 -1.98 37.43
C VAL A 139 -0.31 -0.94 38.49
N ARG A 140 -0.89 0.26 38.44
CA ARG A 140 -0.63 1.36 39.41
C ARG A 140 -1.17 1.03 40.81
N GLY A 141 -2.27 0.29 40.94
CA GLY A 141 -2.84 -0.15 42.22
C GLY A 141 -1.95 -1.12 43.00
N ARG A 142 -0.89 -1.66 42.39
CA ARG A 142 0.09 -2.54 43.05
C ARG A 142 1.24 -1.80 43.77
N LYS A 143 1.06 -0.53 44.12
CA LYS A 143 2.09 0.27 44.86
C LYS A 143 3.42 0.39 44.11
N LEU A 144 3.39 0.62 42.82
CA LEU A 144 4.59 0.98 42.08
C LEU A 144 5.11 2.33 42.58
N SER A 145 6.42 2.40 42.83
CA SER A 145 7.05 3.63 43.27
C SER A 145 6.86 4.73 42.20
N ARG A 146 6.73 5.98 42.64
CA ARG A 146 6.49 7.15 41.81
C ARG A 146 7.54 7.32 40.68
N ASN A 147 8.71 6.70 40.82
CA ASN A 147 9.82 6.75 39.86
C ASN A 147 9.67 5.79 38.65
N ILE A 148 8.66 4.91 38.66
CA ILE A 148 8.39 3.96 37.59
C ILE A 148 7.30 4.50 36.61
N THR A 149 6.79 5.71 36.84
CA THR A 149 5.66 6.27 36.11
C THR A 149 5.95 6.60 34.65
N ASP A 150 7.21 6.68 34.22
CA ASP A 150 7.65 7.02 32.88
C ASP A 150 8.67 5.99 32.34
N SER A 151 8.62 4.75 32.81
CA SER A 151 9.57 3.70 32.40
C SER A 151 8.93 2.73 31.39
N GLU A 152 9.74 2.18 30.49
CA GLU A 152 9.37 1.09 29.59
C GLU A 152 8.80 -0.12 30.36
N GLU A 153 9.19 -0.32 31.62
CA GLU A 153 8.64 -1.37 32.47
C GLU A 153 7.16 -1.17 32.80
N LEU A 154 6.71 0.08 32.94
CA LEU A 154 5.30 0.40 33.18
C LEU A 154 4.48 0.05 31.93
N ASP A 155 4.94 0.45 30.76
CA ASP A 155 4.26 0.18 29.48
C ASP A 155 4.18 -1.32 29.20
N LEU A 156 5.27 -2.05 29.47
CA LEU A 156 5.28 -3.52 29.37
C LEU A 156 4.30 -4.17 30.34
N ALA A 157 4.22 -3.65 31.59
CA ALA A 157 3.30 -4.17 32.58
C ALA A 157 1.83 -3.88 32.22
N ILE A 158 1.53 -2.71 31.66
CA ILE A 158 0.21 -2.33 31.15
C ILE A 158 -0.13 -3.21 29.95
N ALA A 159 0.77 -3.36 28.98
CA ALA A 159 0.58 -4.21 27.82
C ALA A 159 0.30 -5.67 28.20
N ALA A 160 0.99 -6.20 29.20
CA ALA A 160 0.76 -7.56 29.71
C ALA A 160 -0.61 -7.73 30.40
N LYS A 161 -1.24 -6.65 30.86
CA LYS A 161 -2.58 -6.68 31.50
C LYS A 161 -3.71 -6.28 30.57
N TYR A 162 -3.40 -5.63 29.45
CA TYR A 162 -4.40 -5.22 28.49
C TYR A 162 -5.24 -6.41 28.00
N LYS A 163 -6.56 -6.33 28.20
CA LYS A 163 -7.51 -7.41 27.87
C LYS A 163 -7.00 -8.81 28.28
N GLU A 164 -6.45 -8.92 29.50
CA GLU A 164 -5.89 -10.19 30.04
C GLU A 164 -4.73 -10.76 29.22
N GLY A 165 -3.86 -9.89 28.67
CA GLY A 165 -2.71 -10.30 27.88
C GLY A 165 -3.03 -10.60 26.40
N ARG A 166 -4.20 -10.22 25.91
CA ARG A 166 -4.62 -10.40 24.51
C ARG A 166 -4.20 -9.28 23.57
N LEU A 167 -3.16 -8.53 23.92
CA LEU A 167 -2.60 -7.55 22.99
C LEU A 167 -2.00 -8.28 21.77
N HIS A 168 -2.27 -7.71 20.58
CA HIS A 168 -1.74 -8.29 19.35
C HIS A 168 -0.21 -8.23 19.34
N PRO A 169 0.53 -9.28 18.94
CA PRO A 169 1.99 -9.30 18.95
C PRO A 169 2.64 -8.14 18.18
N ALA A 170 2.00 -7.65 17.11
CA ALA A 170 2.49 -6.51 16.34
C ALA A 170 2.42 -5.16 17.10
N ALA A 171 1.65 -5.10 18.18
CA ALA A 171 1.52 -3.92 19.05
C ALA A 171 2.18 -4.15 20.43
N SER A 172 2.85 -5.28 20.63
CA SER A 172 3.44 -5.62 21.92
C SER A 172 4.87 -5.07 22.06
N LEU A 173 5.09 -4.25 23.07
CA LEU A 173 6.41 -3.73 23.46
C LEU A 173 7.32 -4.80 24.10
N ALA A 174 6.80 -6.02 24.35
CA ALA A 174 7.56 -7.11 24.95
C ALA A 174 8.68 -7.66 24.04
N TYR A 175 8.64 -7.35 22.76
CA TYR A 175 9.64 -7.80 21.79
C TYR A 175 10.65 -6.66 21.52
N SER A 176 11.92 -6.94 21.66
CA SER A 176 13.01 -6.00 21.38
C SER A 176 13.08 -5.52 19.91
N ASN A 177 12.42 -6.20 19.01
CA ASN A 177 12.29 -5.82 17.61
C ASN A 177 10.89 -6.15 17.08
N THR A 178 9.96 -5.23 17.27
CA THR A 178 8.55 -5.35 16.81
C THR A 178 8.40 -5.13 15.33
N LYS A 179 9.30 -4.43 14.67
CA LYS A 179 9.22 -4.03 13.26
C LYS A 179 9.00 -5.21 12.28
N PRO A 180 9.73 -6.34 12.37
CA PRO A 180 9.46 -7.49 11.50
C PRO A 180 8.07 -8.10 11.71
N ILE A 181 7.58 -8.12 12.95
CA ILE A 181 6.25 -8.66 13.30
C ILE A 181 5.16 -7.75 12.76
N GLN A 182 5.32 -6.42 12.90
CA GLN A 182 4.43 -5.42 12.32
C GLN A 182 4.39 -5.55 10.79
N GLN A 183 5.53 -5.61 10.13
CA GLN A 183 5.61 -5.79 8.69
C GLN A 183 4.96 -7.10 8.21
N GLN A 184 5.15 -8.19 8.95
CA GLN A 184 4.49 -9.45 8.62
C GLN A 184 2.96 -9.35 8.76
N HIS A 185 2.48 -8.65 9.78
CA HIS A 185 1.06 -8.37 9.95
C HIS A 185 0.52 -7.51 8.81
N LEU A 186 1.23 -6.44 8.41
CA LEU A 186 0.87 -5.60 7.28
C LEU A 186 0.84 -6.39 5.96
N ARG A 187 1.83 -7.26 5.71
CA ARG A 187 1.81 -8.17 4.55
C ARG A 187 0.56 -9.06 4.52
N SER A 188 0.15 -9.56 5.69
CA SER A 188 -1.08 -10.36 5.82
C SER A 188 -2.33 -9.55 5.48
N ILE A 189 -2.41 -8.30 5.95
CA ILE A 189 -3.52 -7.38 5.63
C ILE A 189 -3.53 -7.09 4.13
N VAL A 190 -2.40 -6.67 3.57
CA VAL A 190 -2.26 -6.32 2.15
C VAL A 190 -2.61 -7.51 1.25
N THR A 191 -2.19 -8.72 1.61
CA THR A 191 -2.54 -9.95 0.86
C THR A 191 -4.05 -10.16 0.75
N ARG A 192 -4.81 -9.76 1.77
CA ARG A 192 -6.28 -9.86 1.78
C ARG A 192 -6.97 -8.69 1.08
N LEU A 193 -6.32 -7.52 1.05
CA LEU A 193 -6.88 -6.30 0.47
C LEU A 193 -6.61 -6.20 -1.04
N LEU A 194 -5.41 -6.55 -1.51
CA LEU A 194 -5.01 -6.41 -2.91
C LEU A 194 -6.03 -6.99 -3.91
N PRO A 195 -6.55 -8.23 -3.74
CA PRO A 195 -7.52 -8.78 -4.67
C PRO A 195 -8.85 -8.01 -4.73
N LYS A 196 -9.09 -7.16 -3.72
CA LYS A 196 -10.33 -6.38 -3.63
C LYS A 196 -10.22 -5.00 -4.26
N ILE A 197 -9.00 -4.43 -4.31
CA ILE A 197 -8.77 -3.06 -4.77
C ILE A 197 -8.05 -3.01 -6.12
N MET A 198 -7.37 -4.08 -6.52
CA MET A 198 -6.65 -4.13 -7.80
C MET A 198 -7.51 -4.78 -8.88
N PRO A 199 -7.55 -4.21 -10.09
CA PRO A 199 -8.16 -4.84 -11.24
C PRO A 199 -7.55 -6.21 -11.53
N SER A 200 -8.38 -7.19 -11.87
CA SER A 200 -7.96 -8.58 -12.08
C SER A 200 -6.91 -8.75 -13.19
N ASN A 201 -6.95 -7.89 -14.20
CA ASN A 201 -5.97 -7.88 -15.31
C ASN A 201 -4.56 -7.45 -14.87
N MET A 202 -4.43 -6.74 -13.75
CA MET A 202 -3.14 -6.31 -13.20
C MET A 202 -2.52 -7.35 -12.25
N MET A 203 -3.32 -8.31 -11.78
CA MET A 203 -2.94 -9.34 -10.81
C MET A 203 -2.50 -10.67 -11.46
N THR A 204 -2.24 -10.68 -12.76
CA THR A 204 -1.94 -11.92 -13.51
C THR A 204 -0.54 -12.47 -13.23
N SER A 205 0.43 -11.64 -12.87
CA SER A 205 1.80 -12.08 -12.61
C SER A 205 2.06 -12.28 -11.11
N PRO A 206 2.43 -13.49 -10.67
CA PRO A 206 2.79 -13.74 -9.27
C PRO A 206 3.94 -12.87 -8.75
N ALA A 207 4.93 -12.60 -9.60
CA ALA A 207 6.07 -11.75 -9.25
C ALA A 207 5.66 -10.30 -9.00
N VAL A 208 4.78 -9.76 -9.86
CA VAL A 208 4.22 -8.41 -9.69
C VAL A 208 3.39 -8.32 -8.41
N ASN A 209 2.59 -9.34 -8.10
CA ASN A 209 1.79 -9.37 -6.87
C ASN A 209 2.66 -9.37 -5.61
N VAL A 210 3.76 -10.12 -5.62
CA VAL A 210 4.72 -10.11 -4.49
C VAL A 210 5.36 -8.74 -4.36
N LEU A 211 5.80 -8.13 -5.47
CA LEU A 211 6.43 -6.81 -5.48
C LEU A 211 5.48 -5.73 -4.95
N ILE A 212 4.24 -5.68 -5.46
CA ILE A 212 3.22 -4.72 -5.00
C ILE A 212 2.95 -4.91 -3.50
N LYS A 213 2.80 -6.15 -3.06
CA LYS A 213 2.59 -6.46 -1.65
C LYS A 213 3.72 -5.93 -0.76
N GLU A 214 4.98 -6.16 -1.15
CA GLU A 214 6.14 -5.68 -0.38
C GLU A 214 6.23 -4.16 -0.37
N ILE A 215 6.01 -3.51 -1.52
CA ILE A 215 6.00 -2.04 -1.60
C ILE A 215 4.90 -1.47 -0.71
N VAL A 216 3.68 -1.94 -0.84
CA VAL A 216 2.54 -1.42 -0.07
C VAL A 216 2.71 -1.69 1.43
N ALA A 217 3.10 -2.90 1.82
CA ALA A 217 3.23 -3.25 3.23
C ALA A 217 4.42 -2.57 3.91
N CYS A 218 5.59 -2.57 3.26
CA CYS A 218 6.85 -2.20 3.92
C CYS A 218 7.31 -0.78 3.59
N ALA A 219 7.07 -0.30 2.37
CA ALA A 219 7.50 1.03 1.96
C ALA A 219 6.43 2.11 2.16
N VAL A 220 5.15 1.74 2.21
CA VAL A 220 4.05 2.70 2.40
C VAL A 220 3.42 2.56 3.78
N LEU A 221 2.85 1.38 4.11
CA LEU A 221 2.09 1.22 5.34
C LEU A 221 2.96 1.22 6.61
N SER A 222 4.17 0.63 6.57
CA SER A 222 5.03 0.59 7.75
C SER A 222 5.44 1.99 8.22
N PRO A 223 5.93 2.91 7.36
CA PRO A 223 6.22 4.29 7.77
C PRO A 223 4.98 5.06 8.21
N VAL A 224 3.81 4.82 7.58
CA VAL A 224 2.56 5.46 8.02
C VAL A 224 2.18 5.00 9.43
N MET A 225 2.34 3.72 9.73
CA MET A 225 2.08 3.20 11.08
C MET A 225 3.06 3.78 12.11
N GLU A 226 4.34 3.86 11.76
CA GLU A 226 5.37 4.50 12.62
C GLU A 226 5.02 5.98 12.90
N MET A 227 4.55 6.71 11.88
CA MET A 227 4.09 8.09 12.03
C MET A 227 2.84 8.21 12.93
N LEU A 228 1.88 7.31 12.78
CA LEU A 228 0.65 7.30 13.59
C LEU A 228 0.88 6.81 15.03
N GLU A 229 1.95 6.07 15.28
CA GLU A 229 2.36 5.61 16.59
C GLU A 229 2.97 6.76 17.43
N ASP A 230 3.54 7.78 16.76
CA ASP A 230 4.15 8.93 17.42
C ASP A 230 3.07 9.91 17.92
N PRO A 231 2.98 10.15 19.25
CA PRO A 231 2.04 11.11 19.83
C PRO A 231 2.24 12.54 19.31
N ASP A 232 3.47 12.93 18.96
CA ASP A 232 3.78 14.26 18.46
C ASP A 232 3.14 14.53 17.09
N THR A 233 3.01 13.51 16.26
CA THR A 233 2.25 13.59 14.99
C THR A 233 0.79 14.02 15.22
N TRP A 234 0.15 13.48 16.24
CA TRP A 234 -1.23 13.84 16.59
C TRP A 234 -1.34 15.24 17.15
N ASN A 235 -0.38 15.67 17.97
CA ASN A 235 -0.32 17.04 18.50
C ASN A 235 -0.16 18.05 17.37
N GLN A 236 0.75 17.82 16.43
CA GLN A 236 0.95 18.69 15.27
C GLN A 236 -0.27 18.75 14.37
N LEU A 237 -0.97 17.63 14.15
CA LEU A 237 -2.24 17.61 13.43
C LEU A 237 -3.30 18.46 14.12
N MET A 238 -3.41 18.37 15.44
CA MET A 238 -4.41 19.17 16.19
C MET A 238 -4.07 20.67 16.17
N GLU A 239 -2.81 21.03 16.33
CA GLU A 239 -2.37 22.44 16.24
C GLU A 239 -2.62 23.04 14.86
N GLY A 240 -2.50 22.27 13.79
CA GLY A 240 -2.73 22.75 12.43
C GLY A 240 -4.22 23.04 12.10
N TYR A 241 -5.15 22.62 12.96
CA TYR A 241 -6.61 22.84 12.81
C TYR A 241 -7.17 23.89 13.78
N VAL A 242 -6.37 24.43 14.69
CA VAL A 242 -6.74 25.51 15.60
C VAL A 242 -6.28 26.84 15.06
#